data_a4bcf805125650d573b6824278abd32a
#
_entry.id   a4bcf805125650d573b6824278abd32a
#
_cell.length_a   1.000
_cell.length_b   1.000
_cell.length_c   1.000
_cell.angle_alpha   90.00
_cell.angle_beta   90.00
_cell.angle_gamma   90.00
#
_symmetry.space_group_name_H-M   'P 1'
#
loop_
_entity.id
_entity.type
_entity.pdbx_description
1 polymer ?
#
loop_
_entity_poly.entity_id
_entity_poly.type
_entity_poly.pdbx_seq_one_letter_code
_entity_poly.pdbx_strand_id
1 'polypeptide(L)'
;EIWLYEMRTSLGDYVIVDDDSRAIWPIVSHFFHTPFYVYAYSFADCLVNSLYMVYQEGSVPDFQEKYLHMLSETGVKRYDELLKPFGLDANNPEFWNKGLSLISHYIDELERLDKKLGL
;
A
#
# COMPACT_ATOMS: atom_id res chain seq x y z
N GLU A 1 2.43 25.64 -2.21
CA GLU A 1 2.02 25.35 -3.62
C GLU A 1 2.14 23.86 -3.93
N ILE A 2 3.29 23.21 -3.72
CA ILE A 2 3.51 21.77 -4.01
C ILE A 2 2.47 20.90 -3.30
N TRP A 3 2.21 21.11 -2.02
CA TRP A 3 1.24 20.35 -1.25
C TRP A 3 -0.17 20.37 -1.85
N LEU A 4 -0.68 21.54 -2.22
CA LEU A 4 -1.99 21.65 -2.87
C LEU A 4 -2.03 20.97 -4.24
N TYR A 5 -0.96 21.09 -5.00
CA TYR A 5 -0.83 20.42 -6.28
C TYR A 5 -0.92 18.90 -6.12
N GLU A 6 -0.14 18.32 -5.21
CA GLU A 6 -0.13 16.88 -4.94
C GLU A 6 -1.49 16.39 -4.41
N MET A 7 -2.12 17.13 -3.50
CA MET A 7 -3.46 16.80 -3.01
C MET A 7 -4.49 16.78 -4.13
N ARG A 8 -4.54 17.83 -4.96
CA ARG A 8 -5.50 17.93 -6.06
C ARG A 8 -5.27 16.83 -7.10
N THR A 9 -4.01 16.54 -7.41
CA THR A 9 -3.65 15.47 -8.36
C THR A 9 -4.05 14.08 -7.83
N SER A 10 -3.82 13.83 -6.54
CA SER A 10 -4.10 12.52 -5.93
C SER A 10 -5.58 12.26 -5.68
N LEU A 11 -6.34 13.30 -5.31
CA LEU A 11 -7.76 13.18 -4.96
C LEU A 11 -8.69 13.37 -6.17
N GLY A 12 -8.18 13.96 -7.26
CA GLY A 12 -8.95 14.21 -8.46
C GLY A 12 -10.10 15.21 -8.26
N ASP A 13 -11.02 15.25 -9.22
CA ASP A 13 -12.10 16.23 -9.27
C ASP A 13 -13.27 15.93 -8.32
N TYR A 14 -13.26 14.75 -7.69
CA TYR A 14 -14.34 14.32 -6.78
C TYR A 14 -14.21 14.90 -5.37
N VAL A 15 -13.07 15.49 -5.03
CA VAL A 15 -12.80 16.08 -3.72
C VAL A 15 -12.44 17.56 -3.89
N ILE A 16 -13.19 18.42 -3.19
CA ILE A 16 -12.91 19.86 -3.18
C ILE A 16 -11.73 20.11 -2.25
N VAL A 17 -10.59 20.46 -2.83
CA VAL A 17 -9.39 20.89 -2.11
C VAL A 17 -9.28 22.40 -2.23
N ASP A 18 -9.71 23.12 -1.20
CA ASP A 18 -9.65 24.58 -1.13
C ASP A 18 -8.24 25.11 -0.82
N ASP A 19 -8.08 26.43 -0.88
CA ASP A 19 -6.78 27.06 -0.64
C ASP A 19 -6.36 27.02 0.84
N ASP A 20 -7.29 26.84 1.77
CA ASP A 20 -6.98 26.72 3.20
C ASP A 20 -6.32 25.37 3.51
N SER A 21 -6.56 24.36 2.67
CA SER A 21 -5.89 23.06 2.73
C SER A 21 -4.35 23.15 2.59
N ARG A 22 -3.82 24.28 2.09
CA ARG A 22 -2.36 24.55 2.05
C ARG A 22 -1.70 24.55 3.43
N ALA A 23 -2.47 24.80 4.50
CA ALA A 23 -1.96 24.86 5.85
C ALA A 23 -1.96 23.48 6.57
N ILE A 24 -2.48 22.42 5.94
CA ILE A 24 -2.64 21.10 6.57
C ILE A 24 -1.33 20.29 6.58
N TRP A 25 -0.41 20.50 5.64
CA TRP A 25 0.82 19.71 5.55
C TRP A 25 1.65 19.60 6.85
N PRO A 26 1.70 20.64 7.76
CA PRO A 26 2.45 20.52 9.00
C PRO A 26 1.87 19.50 10.00
N ILE A 27 0.64 19.02 9.80
CA ILE A 27 0.05 17.95 10.61
C ILE A 27 0.85 16.65 10.46
N VAL A 28 1.50 16.45 9.32
CA VAL A 28 2.37 15.30 9.08
C VAL A 28 3.70 15.52 9.79
N SER A 29 3.77 15.15 11.06
CA SER A 29 4.94 15.34 11.94
C SER A 29 6.24 14.74 11.39
N HIS A 30 6.14 13.70 10.56
CA HIS A 30 7.28 13.03 9.94
C HIS A 30 8.10 13.95 9.02
N PHE A 31 7.49 14.98 8.44
CA PHE A 31 8.25 15.95 7.64
C PHE A 31 9.31 16.71 8.46
N PHE A 32 9.11 16.82 9.77
CA PHE A 32 9.98 17.58 10.67
C PHE A 32 10.85 16.68 11.55
N HIS A 33 10.27 15.60 12.07
CA HIS A 33 10.90 14.80 13.12
C HIS A 33 11.55 13.52 12.60
N THR A 34 11.16 13.05 11.41
CA THR A 34 11.69 11.81 10.85
C THR A 34 11.91 11.98 9.34
N PRO A 35 12.99 12.68 8.94
CA PRO A 35 13.27 12.94 7.53
C PRO A 35 13.27 11.66 6.71
N PHE A 36 12.72 11.75 5.50
CA PHE A 36 12.64 10.66 4.53
C PHE A 36 11.81 9.43 4.95
N TYR A 37 11.02 9.51 6.01
CA TYR A 37 10.27 8.35 6.50
C TYR A 37 8.87 8.20 5.90
N VAL A 38 8.28 9.26 5.35
CA VAL A 38 6.88 9.26 4.89
C VAL A 38 6.57 8.15 3.88
N TYR A 39 7.52 7.82 3.00
CA TYR A 39 7.37 6.74 2.02
C TYR A 39 7.12 5.36 2.65
N ALA A 40 7.53 5.16 3.90
CA ALA A 40 7.46 3.86 4.57
C ALA A 40 6.02 3.35 4.70
N TYR A 41 5.04 4.25 4.77
CA TYR A 41 3.62 3.88 4.82
C TYR A 41 3.15 3.27 3.49
N SER A 42 3.47 3.90 2.37
CA SER A 42 3.13 3.35 1.05
C SER A 42 3.87 2.04 0.78
N PHE A 43 5.13 1.94 1.20
CA PHE A 43 5.89 0.70 1.11
C PHE A 43 5.23 -0.43 1.92
N ALA A 44 4.87 -0.15 3.18
CA ALA A 44 4.25 -1.14 4.05
C ALA A 44 2.87 -1.58 3.52
N ASP A 45 2.07 -0.65 3.03
CA ASP A 45 0.77 -0.96 2.43
C ASP A 45 0.91 -1.87 1.20
N CYS A 46 1.77 -1.52 0.26
CA CYS A 46 2.05 -2.37 -0.91
C CYS A 46 2.62 -3.74 -0.51
N LEU A 47 3.46 -3.81 0.52
CA LEU A 47 4.00 -5.07 1.04
C LEU A 47 2.89 -5.97 1.56
N VAL A 48 2.02 -5.44 2.42
CA VAL A 48 0.91 -6.19 3.02
C VAL A 48 -0.06 -6.65 1.94
N ASN A 49 -0.42 -5.76 1.02
CA ASN A 49 -1.33 -6.06 -0.08
C ASN A 49 -0.74 -7.13 -1.02
N SER A 50 0.56 -7.06 -1.33
CA SER A 50 1.23 -8.08 -2.16
C SER A 50 1.27 -9.44 -1.49
N LEU A 51 1.57 -9.51 -0.19
CA LEU A 51 1.51 -10.74 0.59
C LEU A 51 0.09 -11.32 0.64
N TYR A 52 -0.90 -10.46 0.82
CA TYR A 52 -2.30 -10.89 0.84
C TYR A 52 -2.75 -11.44 -0.52
N MET A 53 -2.34 -10.82 -1.62
CA MET A 53 -2.61 -11.32 -2.97
C MET A 53 -1.99 -12.71 -3.18
N VAL A 54 -0.72 -12.91 -2.78
CA VAL A 54 -0.06 -14.23 -2.84
C VAL A 54 -0.81 -15.28 -2.02
N TYR A 55 -1.32 -14.89 -0.84
CA TYR A 55 -2.15 -15.76 -0.01
C TYR A 55 -3.45 -16.14 -0.70
N GLN A 56 -4.17 -15.18 -1.27
CA GLN A 56 -5.43 -15.40 -1.99
C GLN A 56 -5.25 -16.30 -3.23
N GLU A 57 -4.15 -16.12 -3.95
CA GLU A 57 -3.80 -16.94 -5.12
C GLU A 57 -3.49 -18.40 -4.74
N GLY A 58 -3.17 -18.68 -3.49
CA GLY A 58 -2.75 -20.01 -3.05
C GLY A 58 -1.46 -20.49 -3.72
N SER A 59 -0.66 -19.55 -4.26
CA SER A 59 0.52 -19.86 -5.07
C SER A 59 1.73 -20.30 -4.24
N VAL A 60 1.70 -20.06 -2.92
CA VAL A 60 2.81 -20.42 -2.01
C VAL A 60 2.33 -21.49 -1.02
N PRO A 61 2.90 -22.72 -1.07
CA PRO A 61 2.63 -23.75 -0.08
C PRO A 61 3.03 -23.29 1.33
N ASP A 62 2.27 -23.72 2.33
CA ASP A 62 2.54 -23.42 3.74
C ASP A 62 2.70 -21.92 4.04
N PHE A 63 1.89 -21.10 3.36
CA PHE A 63 1.97 -19.63 3.46
C PHE A 63 1.95 -19.15 4.90
N GLN A 64 1.03 -19.67 5.73
CA GLN A 64 0.86 -19.21 7.11
C GLN A 64 2.13 -19.47 7.96
N GLU A 65 2.72 -20.64 7.82
CA GLU A 65 3.96 -21.00 8.52
C GLU A 65 5.12 -20.08 8.10
N LYS A 66 5.28 -19.88 6.78
CA LYS A 66 6.28 -18.95 6.23
C LYS A 66 6.05 -17.51 6.69
N TYR A 67 4.79 -17.08 6.79
CA TYR A 67 4.44 -15.74 7.24
C TYR A 67 4.79 -15.54 8.73
N LEU A 68 4.46 -16.49 9.59
CA LEU A 68 4.83 -16.46 11.01
C LEU A 68 6.35 -16.49 11.20
N HIS A 69 7.06 -17.29 10.39
CA HIS A 69 8.51 -17.30 10.40
C HIS A 69 9.09 -15.96 9.97
N MET A 70 8.57 -15.36 8.89
CA MET A 70 8.96 -14.02 8.45
C MET A 70 8.81 -13.00 9.59
N LEU A 71 7.66 -13.00 10.28
CA LEU A 71 7.42 -12.07 11.39
C LEU A 71 8.44 -12.25 12.53
N SER A 72 8.83 -13.49 12.83
CA SER A 72 9.81 -13.79 13.88
C SER A 72 11.22 -13.29 13.55
N GLU A 73 11.52 -13.09 12.26
CA GLU A 73 12.82 -12.63 11.78
C GLU A 73 12.85 -11.12 11.43
N THR A 74 11.72 -10.44 11.58
CA THR A 74 11.62 -9.00 11.33
C THR A 74 12.57 -8.23 12.28
N GLY A 75 13.35 -7.32 11.69
CA GLY A 75 14.38 -6.55 12.43
C GLY A 75 15.75 -7.22 12.47
N VAL A 76 15.87 -8.51 12.09
CA VAL A 76 17.12 -9.24 11.99
C VAL A 76 17.56 -9.41 10.54
N LYS A 77 16.63 -9.78 9.67
CA LYS A 77 16.88 -9.96 8.24
C LYS A 77 16.45 -8.75 7.42
N ARG A 78 17.04 -8.63 6.24
CA ARG A 78 16.64 -7.64 5.26
C ARG A 78 15.32 -8.01 4.60
N TYR A 79 14.58 -7.01 4.11
CA TYR A 79 13.27 -7.20 3.48
C TYR A 79 13.33 -8.14 2.25
N ASP A 80 14.40 -8.09 1.47
CA ASP A 80 14.59 -8.93 0.30
C ASP A 80 14.73 -10.42 0.66
N GLU A 81 15.40 -10.74 1.76
CA GLU A 81 15.47 -12.11 2.28
C GLU A 81 14.12 -12.58 2.85
N LEU A 82 13.40 -11.68 3.52
CA LEU A 82 12.10 -11.97 4.13
C LEU A 82 11.01 -12.22 3.08
N LEU A 83 11.07 -11.55 1.93
CA LEU A 83 10.09 -11.66 0.86
C LEU A 83 10.32 -12.84 -0.08
N LYS A 84 11.57 -13.34 -0.18
CA LYS A 84 11.95 -14.41 -1.09
C LYS A 84 11.11 -15.69 -0.95
N PRO A 85 10.74 -16.18 0.25
CA PRO A 85 9.89 -17.37 0.41
C PRO A 85 8.50 -17.25 -0.21
N PHE A 86 8.06 -16.02 -0.50
CA PHE A 86 6.76 -15.71 -1.11
C PHE A 86 6.87 -15.43 -2.61
N GLY A 87 8.08 -15.53 -3.19
CA GLY A 87 8.31 -15.19 -4.59
C GLY A 87 8.20 -13.69 -4.88
N LEU A 88 8.31 -12.84 -3.87
CA LEU A 88 8.21 -11.39 -3.98
C LEU A 88 9.60 -10.74 -3.98
N ASP A 89 9.76 -9.76 -4.85
CA ASP A 89 10.98 -8.93 -4.94
C ASP A 89 10.58 -7.46 -5.03
N ALA A 90 10.81 -6.70 -3.97
CA ALA A 90 10.48 -5.26 -3.91
C ALA A 90 11.32 -4.39 -4.87
N ASN A 91 12.39 -4.94 -5.47
CA ASN A 91 13.14 -4.25 -6.53
C ASN A 91 12.49 -4.41 -7.92
N ASN A 92 11.52 -5.34 -8.04
CA ASN A 92 10.79 -5.55 -9.28
C ASN A 92 9.51 -4.68 -9.27
N PRO A 93 9.23 -3.89 -10.32
CA PRO A 93 7.98 -3.13 -10.44
C PRO A 93 6.70 -3.97 -10.28
N GLU A 94 6.72 -5.24 -10.65
CA GLU A 94 5.58 -6.15 -10.51
C GLU A 94 5.16 -6.39 -9.05
N PHE A 95 6.08 -6.24 -8.11
CA PHE A 95 5.74 -6.25 -6.68
C PHE A 95 4.74 -5.15 -6.33
N TRP A 96 4.98 -3.94 -6.82
CA TRP A 96 4.13 -2.78 -6.59
C TRP A 96 2.78 -2.93 -7.31
N ASN A 97 2.81 -3.39 -8.56
CA ASN A 97 1.61 -3.68 -9.34
C ASN A 97 0.74 -4.74 -8.65
N LYS A 98 1.34 -5.77 -8.06
CA LYS A 98 0.60 -6.79 -7.31
C LYS A 98 -0.10 -6.20 -6.09
N GLY A 99 0.56 -5.35 -5.31
CA GLY A 99 -0.05 -4.65 -4.18
C GLY A 99 -1.20 -3.73 -4.61
N LEU A 100 -1.02 -2.98 -5.68
CA LEU A 100 -2.04 -2.08 -6.22
C LEU A 100 -3.23 -2.83 -6.82
N SER A 101 -3.04 -4.04 -7.35
CA SER A 101 -4.11 -4.85 -7.93
C SER A 101 -5.19 -5.24 -6.90
N LEU A 102 -4.84 -5.35 -5.62
CA LEU A 102 -5.81 -5.57 -4.55
C LEU A 102 -6.78 -4.39 -4.41
N ILE A 103 -6.27 -3.17 -4.51
CA ILE A 103 -7.10 -1.96 -4.46
C ILE A 103 -8.06 -1.93 -5.64
N SER A 104 -7.57 -2.21 -6.85
CA SER A 104 -8.42 -2.32 -8.05
C SER A 104 -9.51 -3.39 -7.88
N HIS A 105 -9.15 -4.54 -7.32
CA HIS A 105 -10.12 -5.61 -7.04
C HIS A 105 -11.22 -5.15 -6.07
N TYR A 106 -10.89 -4.38 -5.04
CA TYR A 106 -11.90 -3.84 -4.12
C TYR A 106 -12.80 -2.79 -4.77
N ILE A 107 -12.26 -1.98 -5.68
CA ILE A 107 -13.06 -1.02 -6.46
C ILE A 107 -14.05 -1.77 -7.36
N ASP A 108 -13.60 -2.80 -8.10
CA ASP A 108 -14.46 -3.63 -8.93
C ASP A 108 -15.58 -4.30 -8.13
N GLU A 109 -15.25 -4.80 -6.92
CA GLU A 109 -16.23 -5.44 -6.05
C GLU A 109 -17.23 -4.41 -5.48
N LEU A 110 -16.76 -3.20 -5.14
CA LEU A 110 -17.63 -2.10 -4.73
C LEU A 110 -18.63 -1.76 -5.84
N GLU A 111 -18.17 -1.58 -7.07
CA GLU A 111 -19.05 -1.31 -8.22
C GLU A 111 -20.05 -2.44 -8.47
N ARG A 112 -19.62 -3.70 -8.29
CA ARG A 112 -20.50 -4.86 -8.42
C ARG A 112 -21.60 -4.87 -7.36
N LEU A 113 -21.25 -4.53 -6.12
CA LEU A 113 -22.19 -4.47 -5.01
C LEU A 113 -23.16 -3.29 -5.15
N ASP A 114 -22.69 -2.14 -5.56
CA ASP A 114 -23.50 -0.94 -5.84
C ASP A 114 -24.59 -1.25 -6.87
N LYS A 115 -24.20 -1.84 -8.02
CA LYS A 115 -25.15 -2.29 -9.05
C LYS A 115 -26.17 -3.32 -8.53
N LYS A 116 -25.74 -4.23 -7.65
CA LYS A 116 -26.59 -5.26 -7.08
C LYS A 116 -27.63 -4.69 -6.09
N LEU A 117 -27.24 -3.67 -5.35
CA LEU A 117 -28.09 -3.01 -4.33
C LEU A 117 -28.96 -1.89 -4.93
N GLY A 118 -28.65 -1.42 -6.14
CA GLY A 118 -29.36 -0.36 -6.81
C GLY A 118 -29.13 1.02 -6.19
N LEU A 119 -27.93 1.26 -5.69
CA LEU A 119 -27.48 2.53 -5.09
C LEU A 119 -26.98 3.49 -6.13
#